data_4bde19a9ae2b05441c4a5ed81f77e225
#
_entry.id   4bde19a9ae2b05441c4a5ed81f77e225
#
_cell.length_a   1.000
_cell.length_b   1.000
_cell.length_c   1.000
_cell.angle_alpha   90.00
_cell.angle_beta   90.00
_cell.angle_gamma   90.00
#
_symmetry.space_group_name_H-M   'P 1'
#
loop_
_entity.id
_entity.type
_entity.pdbx_description
1 polymer ?
#
loop_
_entity_poly.entity_id
_entity_poly.type
_entity_poly.pdbx_seq_one_letter_code
_entity_poly.pdbx_strand_id
1 'polypeptide(L)'
;EVAPAQHELAPIYETANIAVDHNQLVMETMKKVAGRHGMTCLLHEKPFAGVNGSGKHNNWSLGTDNGVNLLDPGDTPNENIQFLLVLACILKAVDTHADLLRQSASDVGNDHRLGANEAPPAIISVFLGEQLEDVVKQLVETGDATHSIQGGKLLTGVSTLPDLDKDATDRNRTSPFAFTGNKFEFRMVGSADSIASPNTTLNAIVAEAFCEAADILEKADDFDIAVHDLIKKYLTEHQRIIFNGNGYSEEWVEEAARRGLPNIKSMVEASETLTTEKSIKLFEKFGIFTKAELESREE
;
A
#
# COMPACT_ATOMS: atom_id res chain seq x y z
N GLU A 1 18.32 14.09 -4.00
CA GLU A 1 19.09 14.76 -2.92
C GLU A 1 18.19 15.04 -1.72
N VAL A 2 18.72 14.81 -0.50
CA VAL A 2 18.00 15.07 0.74
C VAL A 2 17.84 16.57 0.97
N ALA A 3 16.74 16.96 1.58
CA ALA A 3 16.54 18.36 1.98
C ALA A 3 17.52 18.77 3.10
N PRO A 4 17.87 20.05 3.21
CA PRO A 4 18.74 20.54 4.29
C PRO A 4 18.20 20.19 5.67
N ALA A 5 19.05 19.58 6.52
CA ALA A 5 18.70 19.13 7.87
C ALA A 5 17.49 18.20 7.96
N GLN A 6 17.28 17.38 6.94
CA GLN A 6 16.24 16.35 6.94
C GLN A 6 16.65 15.18 7.83
N HIS A 7 15.74 14.74 8.70
CA HIS A 7 15.90 13.60 9.60
C HIS A 7 14.74 12.64 9.44
N GLU A 8 15.00 11.37 9.61
CA GLU A 8 13.99 10.32 9.65
C GLU A 8 13.82 9.77 11.06
N LEU A 9 12.59 9.44 11.42
CA LEU A 9 12.24 8.70 12.62
C LEU A 9 11.75 7.31 12.20
N ALA A 10 12.39 6.26 12.73
CA ALA A 10 11.95 4.87 12.54
C ALA A 10 11.33 4.34 13.85
N PRO A 11 10.00 4.41 14.03
CA PRO A 11 9.34 3.91 15.23
C PRO A 11 9.28 2.39 15.26
N ILE A 12 9.15 1.82 16.45
CA ILE A 12 8.74 0.43 16.64
C ILE A 12 7.27 0.33 16.27
N TYR A 13 6.88 -0.71 15.54
CA TYR A 13 5.50 -0.93 15.13
C TYR A 13 4.58 -1.25 16.33
N GLU A 14 3.32 -0.84 16.19
CA GLU A 14 2.26 -1.07 17.17
C GLU A 14 0.94 -1.38 16.43
N THR A 15 -0.10 -1.71 17.17
CA THR A 15 -1.45 -1.79 16.62
C THR A 15 -1.89 -0.45 16.04
N ALA A 16 -2.71 -0.47 14.99
CA ALA A 16 -3.00 0.71 14.17
C ALA A 16 -3.47 1.93 14.97
N ASN A 17 -4.35 1.75 15.98
CA ASN A 17 -4.83 2.84 16.83
C ASN A 17 -3.70 3.46 17.68
N ILE A 18 -2.86 2.64 18.30
CA ILE A 18 -1.70 3.10 19.09
C ILE A 18 -0.69 3.80 18.18
N ALA A 19 -0.42 3.23 17.00
CA ALA A 19 0.49 3.83 16.02
C ALA A 19 0.02 5.23 15.58
N VAL A 20 -1.28 5.42 15.38
CA VAL A 20 -1.87 6.73 15.06
C VAL A 20 -1.64 7.73 16.19
N ASP A 21 -1.93 7.36 17.43
CA ASP A 21 -1.74 8.22 18.60
C ASP A 21 -0.26 8.56 18.81
N HIS A 22 0.64 7.59 18.70
CA HIS A 22 2.08 7.81 18.76
C HIS A 22 2.57 8.76 17.67
N ASN A 23 2.08 8.61 16.44
CA ASN A 23 2.43 9.49 15.33
C ASN A 23 2.04 10.95 15.63
N GLN A 24 0.84 11.21 16.12
CA GLN A 24 0.40 12.56 16.50
C GLN A 24 1.26 13.11 17.64
N LEU A 25 1.51 12.33 18.68
CA LEU A 25 2.34 12.73 19.82
C LEU A 25 3.77 13.04 19.40
N VAL A 26 4.35 12.26 18.51
CA VAL A 26 5.70 12.47 17.96
C VAL A 26 5.78 13.79 17.21
N MET A 27 4.83 14.05 16.28
CA MET A 27 4.79 15.30 15.51
C MET A 27 4.71 16.52 16.41
N GLU A 28 3.86 16.48 17.42
CA GLU A 28 3.71 17.57 18.39
C GLU A 28 4.97 17.74 19.26
N THR A 29 5.58 16.63 19.69
CA THR A 29 6.79 16.65 20.50
C THR A 29 7.97 17.22 19.72
N MET A 30 8.13 16.85 18.44
CA MET A 30 9.19 17.36 17.56
C MET A 30 9.12 18.88 17.43
N LYS A 31 7.92 19.44 17.20
CA LYS A 31 7.71 20.90 17.14
C LYS A 31 8.09 21.59 18.45
N LYS A 32 7.66 21.05 19.59
CA LYS A 32 7.96 21.61 20.92
C LYS A 32 9.44 21.55 21.27
N VAL A 33 10.08 20.42 20.99
CA VAL A 33 11.51 20.24 21.29
C VAL A 33 12.35 21.15 20.39
N ALA A 34 12.10 21.19 19.09
CA ALA A 34 12.80 22.10 18.20
C ALA A 34 12.71 23.56 18.66
N GLY A 35 11.51 24.02 19.04
CA GLY A 35 11.32 25.39 19.56
C GLY A 35 12.13 25.67 20.83
N ARG A 36 12.25 24.71 21.75
CA ARG A 36 13.09 24.85 22.98
C ARG A 36 14.58 25.00 22.66
N HIS A 37 15.02 24.49 21.53
CA HIS A 37 16.41 24.61 21.06
C HIS A 37 16.63 25.73 20.06
N GLY A 38 15.67 26.63 19.86
CA GLY A 38 15.76 27.74 18.90
C GLY A 38 15.75 27.29 17.44
N MET A 39 15.23 26.09 17.17
CA MET A 39 15.06 25.51 15.83
C MET A 39 13.59 25.48 15.42
N THR A 40 13.36 25.37 14.13
CA THR A 40 12.02 25.18 13.57
C THR A 40 11.89 23.75 13.02
N CYS A 41 10.88 23.02 13.49
CA CYS A 41 10.52 21.72 12.92
C CYS A 41 9.58 21.92 11.72
N LEU A 42 10.04 21.59 10.54
CA LEU A 42 9.26 21.63 9.31
C LEU A 42 8.69 20.25 9.03
N LEU A 43 7.40 20.08 9.23
CA LEU A 43 6.68 18.87 8.82
C LEU A 43 6.02 19.02 7.44
N HIS A 44 6.21 20.16 6.80
CA HIS A 44 5.71 20.40 5.45
C HIS A 44 6.30 19.42 4.45
N GLU A 45 5.50 18.89 3.54
CA GLU A 45 5.83 17.82 2.60
C GLU A 45 6.91 18.22 1.59
N LYS A 46 6.94 19.50 1.19
CA LYS A 46 7.89 20.04 0.21
C LYS A 46 8.39 21.41 0.63
N PRO A 47 9.19 21.51 1.70
CA PRO A 47 9.63 22.81 2.22
C PRO A 47 10.66 23.51 1.30
N PHE A 48 11.34 22.78 0.43
CA PHE A 48 12.36 23.30 -0.47
C PHE A 48 12.16 22.81 -1.89
N ALA A 49 12.24 23.70 -2.86
CA ALA A 49 12.20 23.36 -4.28
C ALA A 49 13.49 22.64 -4.73
N GLY A 50 13.37 21.72 -5.67
CA GLY A 50 14.53 21.09 -6.33
C GLY A 50 15.22 19.96 -5.55
N VAL A 51 14.78 19.66 -4.30
CA VAL A 51 15.27 18.55 -3.49
C VAL A 51 14.14 17.64 -3.04
N ASN A 52 14.45 16.52 -2.36
CA ASN A 52 13.45 15.61 -1.86
C ASN A 52 12.46 16.29 -0.91
N GLY A 53 11.21 15.85 -0.98
CA GLY A 53 10.19 16.17 0.03
C GLY A 53 10.27 15.24 1.23
N SER A 54 9.30 15.36 2.12
CA SER A 54 9.14 14.51 3.29
C SER A 54 7.80 13.80 3.28
N GLY A 55 7.78 12.52 3.60
CA GLY A 55 6.59 11.70 3.72
C GLY A 55 6.71 10.67 4.83
N LYS A 56 5.69 9.86 4.96
CA LYS A 56 5.66 8.71 5.85
C LYS A 56 5.54 7.43 5.05
N HIS A 57 6.32 6.41 5.41
CA HIS A 57 6.08 5.05 4.97
C HIS A 57 5.19 4.38 6.01
N ASN A 58 3.90 4.29 5.69
CA ASN A 58 2.93 3.64 6.56
C ASN A 58 2.99 2.14 6.36
N ASN A 59 3.68 1.43 7.26
CA ASN A 59 3.72 -0.03 7.26
C ASN A 59 2.37 -0.57 7.74
N TRP A 60 1.82 -1.50 6.98
CA TRP A 60 0.52 -2.09 7.24
C TRP A 60 0.57 -3.60 7.07
N SER A 61 0.10 -4.34 8.06
CA SER A 61 -0.03 -5.80 8.02
C SER A 61 -1.31 -6.25 8.70
N LEU A 62 -1.65 -7.51 8.50
CA LEU A 62 -2.80 -8.17 9.10
C LEU A 62 -2.32 -9.31 9.99
N GLY A 63 -2.74 -9.29 11.24
CA GLY A 63 -2.44 -10.34 12.19
C GLY A 63 -3.69 -10.86 12.87
N THR A 64 -3.64 -12.12 13.29
CA THR A 64 -4.65 -12.72 14.14
C THR A 64 -4.37 -12.42 15.61
N ASP A 65 -5.35 -12.66 16.48
CA ASP A 65 -5.23 -12.46 17.93
C ASP A 65 -4.19 -13.38 18.59
N ASN A 66 -3.89 -14.52 17.96
CA ASN A 66 -2.83 -15.46 18.39
C ASN A 66 -1.46 -15.15 17.78
N GLY A 67 -1.31 -14.00 17.08
CA GLY A 67 -0.04 -13.50 16.58
C GLY A 67 0.43 -14.04 15.22
N VAL A 68 -0.43 -14.73 14.48
CA VAL A 68 -0.11 -15.18 13.11
C VAL A 68 -0.20 -13.98 12.17
N ASN A 69 0.88 -13.70 11.41
CA ASN A 69 0.88 -12.69 10.35
C ASN A 69 0.27 -13.29 9.07
N LEU A 70 -0.86 -12.79 8.64
CA LEU A 70 -1.55 -13.26 7.43
C LEU A 70 -0.85 -12.86 6.12
N LEU A 71 0.12 -11.94 6.20
CA LEU A 71 0.96 -11.49 5.08
C LEU A 71 2.34 -12.16 5.07
N ASP A 72 2.54 -13.20 5.86
CA ASP A 72 3.74 -14.02 5.79
C ASP A 72 3.57 -15.09 4.69
N PRO A 73 4.32 -14.99 3.57
CA PRO A 73 4.20 -15.95 2.46
C PRO A 73 4.80 -17.32 2.82
N GLY A 74 5.66 -17.39 3.84
CA GLY A 74 6.45 -18.57 4.16
C GLY A 74 7.51 -18.89 3.11
N ASP A 75 8.09 -20.10 3.21
CA ASP A 75 9.16 -20.55 2.30
C ASP A 75 8.62 -20.95 0.90
N THR A 76 7.35 -21.33 0.82
CA THR A 76 6.67 -21.77 -0.41
C THR A 76 5.40 -20.95 -0.65
N PRO A 77 5.51 -19.68 -1.12
CA PRO A 77 4.37 -18.80 -1.32
C PRO A 77 3.29 -19.38 -2.25
N ASN A 78 3.69 -20.16 -3.25
CA ASN A 78 2.79 -20.81 -4.20
C ASN A 78 1.90 -21.90 -3.57
N GLU A 79 2.29 -22.45 -2.43
CA GLU A 79 1.52 -23.48 -1.69
C GLU A 79 0.72 -22.90 -0.51
N ASN A 80 1.00 -21.67 -0.12
CA ASN A 80 0.33 -21.00 1.01
C ASN A 80 -1.01 -20.39 0.58
N ILE A 81 -2.05 -21.24 0.55
CA ILE A 81 -3.40 -20.84 0.12
C ILE A 81 -3.98 -19.70 0.97
N GLN A 82 -3.72 -19.69 2.29
CA GLN A 82 -4.18 -18.62 3.16
C GLN A 82 -3.55 -17.28 2.75
N PHE A 83 -2.24 -17.25 2.54
CA PHE A 83 -1.54 -16.06 2.08
C PHE A 83 -2.05 -15.60 0.71
N LEU A 84 -2.21 -16.52 -0.24
CA LEU A 84 -2.69 -16.21 -1.59
C LEU A 84 -4.11 -15.65 -1.59
N LEU A 85 -5.00 -16.19 -0.76
CA LEU A 85 -6.36 -15.65 -0.61
C LEU A 85 -6.34 -14.23 -0.02
N VAL A 86 -5.55 -14.01 1.03
CA VAL A 86 -5.38 -12.68 1.65
C VAL A 86 -4.81 -11.69 0.64
N LEU A 87 -3.77 -12.07 -0.11
CA LEU A 87 -3.17 -11.25 -1.16
C LEU A 87 -4.18 -10.91 -2.25
N ALA A 88 -4.96 -11.89 -2.73
CA ALA A 88 -5.99 -11.67 -3.75
C ALA A 88 -7.08 -10.70 -3.28
N CYS A 89 -7.52 -10.80 -2.02
CA CYS A 89 -8.46 -9.86 -1.42
C CYS A 89 -7.89 -8.45 -1.32
N ILE A 90 -6.61 -8.29 -0.96
CA ILE A 90 -5.95 -6.99 -0.89
C ILE A 90 -5.83 -6.36 -2.28
N LEU A 91 -5.41 -7.14 -3.30
CA LEU A 91 -5.34 -6.65 -4.68
C LEU A 91 -6.71 -6.18 -5.18
N LYS A 92 -7.77 -6.96 -4.93
CA LYS A 92 -9.15 -6.56 -5.22
C LYS A 92 -9.53 -5.26 -4.52
N ALA A 93 -9.28 -5.16 -3.22
CA ALA A 93 -9.61 -3.99 -2.42
C ALA A 93 -8.93 -2.72 -2.95
N VAL A 94 -7.62 -2.79 -3.18
CA VAL A 94 -6.82 -1.66 -3.66
C VAL A 94 -7.19 -1.27 -5.09
N ASP A 95 -7.43 -2.23 -5.98
CA ASP A 95 -7.86 -1.94 -7.35
C ASP A 95 -9.25 -1.31 -7.42
N THR A 96 -10.19 -1.83 -6.63
CA THR A 96 -11.57 -1.32 -6.59
C THR A 96 -11.66 0.10 -6.03
N HIS A 97 -10.83 0.42 -5.03
CA HIS A 97 -10.86 1.66 -4.29
C HIS A 97 -9.55 2.47 -4.41
N ALA A 98 -8.86 2.37 -5.54
CA ALA A 98 -7.60 3.07 -5.77
C ALA A 98 -7.75 4.60 -5.63
N ASP A 99 -8.86 5.15 -6.11
CA ASP A 99 -9.21 6.56 -6.00
C ASP A 99 -9.39 7.00 -4.53
N LEU A 100 -10.14 6.23 -3.74
CA LEU A 100 -10.35 6.51 -2.32
C LEU A 100 -9.05 6.35 -1.51
N LEU A 101 -8.22 5.36 -1.86
CA LEU A 101 -6.90 5.20 -1.22
C LEU A 101 -5.98 6.38 -1.55
N ARG A 102 -6.01 6.89 -2.81
CA ARG A 102 -5.29 8.12 -3.17
C ARG A 102 -5.82 9.33 -2.36
N GLN A 103 -7.13 9.45 -2.21
CA GLN A 103 -7.75 10.52 -1.42
C GLN A 103 -7.27 10.50 0.03
N SER A 104 -7.10 9.33 0.63
CA SER A 104 -6.68 9.18 2.03
C SER A 104 -5.32 9.79 2.36
N ALA A 105 -4.51 10.08 1.36
CA ALA A 105 -3.22 10.76 1.45
C ALA A 105 -3.22 12.12 0.71
N SER A 106 -4.38 12.75 0.54
CA SER A 106 -4.53 14.01 -0.17
C SER A 106 -4.34 15.20 0.75
N ASP A 107 -3.39 16.04 0.39
CA ASP A 107 -3.10 17.34 1.01
C ASP A 107 -2.43 18.23 -0.05
N VAL A 108 -2.66 19.54 0.02
CA VAL A 108 -2.08 20.50 -0.93
C VAL A 108 -0.55 20.46 -0.94
N GLY A 109 0.06 20.35 0.24
CA GLY A 109 1.51 20.21 0.37
C GLY A 109 2.02 18.90 -0.26
N ASN A 110 1.28 17.83 -0.08
CA ASN A 110 1.62 16.52 -0.61
C ASN A 110 1.48 16.43 -2.14
N ASP A 111 0.57 17.17 -2.75
CA ASP A 111 0.45 17.27 -4.22
C ASP A 111 1.75 17.79 -4.85
N HIS A 112 2.46 18.71 -4.17
CA HIS A 112 3.77 19.22 -4.62
C HIS A 112 4.91 18.21 -4.43
N ARG A 113 4.74 17.22 -3.55
CA ARG A 113 5.74 16.19 -3.26
C ARG A 113 5.65 15.01 -4.22
N LEU A 114 4.43 14.55 -4.54
CA LEU A 114 4.20 13.31 -5.29
C LEU A 114 4.78 13.35 -6.72
N GLY A 115 5.26 12.20 -7.17
CA GLY A 115 5.68 11.96 -8.56
C GLY A 115 7.15 12.19 -8.87
N ALA A 116 7.98 12.55 -7.89
CA ALA A 116 9.43 12.71 -8.06
C ALA A 116 10.17 12.62 -6.73
N ASN A 117 11.51 12.49 -6.79
CA ASN A 117 12.38 12.58 -5.60
C ASN A 117 11.98 11.62 -4.47
N GLU A 118 11.85 10.33 -4.78
CA GLU A 118 11.47 9.24 -3.86
C GLU A 118 10.01 9.28 -3.37
N ALA A 119 9.19 10.21 -3.83
CA ALA A 119 7.76 10.21 -3.59
C ALA A 119 7.02 9.47 -4.72
N PRO A 120 6.06 8.56 -4.42
CA PRO A 120 5.37 7.81 -5.45
C PRO A 120 4.51 8.72 -6.35
N PRO A 121 4.19 8.27 -7.58
CA PRO A 121 3.26 8.98 -8.44
C PRO A 121 1.83 8.97 -7.88
N ALA A 122 0.98 9.87 -8.38
CA ALA A 122 -0.43 9.96 -7.98
C ALA A 122 -1.32 8.81 -8.54
N ILE A 123 -0.70 7.78 -9.08
CA ILE A 123 -1.35 6.55 -9.58
C ILE A 123 -1.14 5.45 -8.53
N ILE A 124 -2.22 4.93 -7.96
CA ILE A 124 -2.11 3.77 -7.08
C ILE A 124 -1.77 2.53 -7.91
N SER A 125 -0.71 1.85 -7.52
CA SER A 125 -0.31 0.55 -8.03
C SER A 125 0.31 -0.28 -6.90
N VAL A 126 0.35 -1.59 -7.08
CA VAL A 126 0.87 -2.54 -6.10
C VAL A 126 2.16 -3.16 -6.63
N PHE A 127 3.24 -3.02 -5.87
CA PHE A 127 4.48 -3.73 -6.12
C PHE A 127 4.49 -5.04 -5.32
N LEU A 128 4.75 -6.15 -5.99
CA LEU A 128 4.83 -7.48 -5.37
C LEU A 128 6.24 -8.07 -5.37
N GLY A 129 7.10 -7.62 -6.28
CA GLY A 129 8.39 -8.24 -6.59
C GLY A 129 8.25 -9.42 -7.57
N GLU A 130 9.38 -9.83 -8.13
CA GLU A 130 9.42 -10.83 -9.21
C GLU A 130 8.83 -12.20 -8.80
N GLN A 131 9.10 -12.63 -7.56
CA GLN A 131 8.64 -13.93 -7.06
C GLN A 131 7.11 -14.03 -7.00
N LEU A 132 6.45 -13.06 -6.35
CA LEU A 132 5.00 -13.09 -6.21
C LEU A 132 4.29 -12.74 -7.51
N GLU A 133 4.88 -11.90 -8.36
CA GLU A 133 4.33 -11.65 -9.70
C GLU A 133 4.31 -12.91 -10.54
N ASP A 134 5.37 -13.74 -10.48
CA ASP A 134 5.41 -15.03 -11.17
C ASP A 134 4.33 -15.99 -10.66
N VAL A 135 4.16 -16.09 -9.33
CA VAL A 135 3.10 -16.91 -8.72
C VAL A 135 1.71 -16.43 -9.18
N VAL A 136 1.47 -15.13 -9.19
CA VAL A 136 0.20 -14.56 -9.68
C VAL A 136 -0.03 -14.90 -11.15
N LYS A 137 0.98 -14.77 -12.01
CA LYS A 137 0.88 -15.12 -13.44
C LYS A 137 0.52 -16.58 -13.63
N GLN A 138 1.18 -17.50 -12.91
CA GLN A 138 0.87 -18.93 -12.97
C GLN A 138 -0.59 -19.20 -12.58
N LEU A 139 -1.07 -18.63 -11.48
CA LEU A 139 -2.46 -18.79 -11.02
C LEU A 139 -3.48 -18.25 -12.01
N VAL A 140 -3.20 -17.12 -12.64
CA VAL A 140 -4.09 -16.52 -13.64
C VAL A 140 -4.12 -17.37 -14.92
N GLU A 141 -2.97 -17.81 -15.42
CA GLU A 141 -2.85 -18.53 -16.70
C GLU A 141 -3.33 -19.97 -16.61
N THR A 142 -2.90 -20.70 -15.59
CA THR A 142 -3.14 -22.13 -15.46
C THR A 142 -4.15 -22.53 -14.38
N GLY A 143 -4.35 -21.67 -13.38
CA GLY A 143 -5.15 -21.93 -12.20
C GLY A 143 -4.35 -22.54 -11.05
N ASP A 144 -3.11 -22.96 -11.30
CA ASP A 144 -2.20 -23.53 -10.31
C ASP A 144 -0.84 -22.85 -10.35
N ALA A 145 -0.21 -22.66 -9.19
CA ALA A 145 1.17 -22.22 -9.08
C ALA A 145 2.06 -23.39 -8.65
N THR A 146 2.80 -23.95 -9.60
CA THR A 146 3.57 -25.19 -9.39
C THR A 146 4.96 -24.96 -8.80
N HIS A 147 5.43 -23.71 -8.81
CA HIS A 147 6.74 -23.32 -8.28
C HIS A 147 6.74 -21.85 -7.90
N SER A 148 7.70 -21.47 -7.07
CA SER A 148 8.06 -20.06 -6.85
C SER A 148 9.53 -19.86 -7.21
N ILE A 149 9.85 -18.71 -7.80
CA ILE A 149 11.24 -18.34 -8.08
C ILE A 149 11.94 -18.13 -6.74
N GLN A 150 12.90 -18.97 -6.40
CA GLN A 150 13.76 -18.72 -5.25
C GLN A 150 14.73 -17.59 -5.58
N GLY A 151 14.93 -16.65 -4.65
CA GLY A 151 15.93 -15.60 -4.79
C GLY A 151 17.27 -16.22 -5.18
N GLY A 152 17.79 -15.86 -6.37
CA GLY A 152 19.07 -16.39 -6.84
C GLY A 152 20.22 -15.90 -5.93
N LYS A 153 21.29 -16.68 -5.83
CA LYS A 153 22.51 -16.23 -5.18
C LYS A 153 23.21 -15.16 -6.03
N LEU A 154 23.56 -14.06 -5.43
CA LEU A 154 24.42 -13.07 -6.05
C LEU A 154 25.85 -13.66 -6.05
N LEU A 155 26.27 -14.17 -7.20
CA LEU A 155 27.65 -14.62 -7.37
C LEU A 155 28.54 -13.36 -7.38
N THR A 156 29.24 -13.09 -6.31
CA THR A 156 30.15 -11.93 -6.19
C THR A 156 31.37 -12.08 -7.11
N GLY A 157 31.59 -13.24 -7.71
CA GLY A 157 32.75 -13.52 -8.57
C GLY A 157 34.09 -13.54 -7.81
N VAL A 158 34.07 -13.41 -6.50
CA VAL A 158 35.23 -13.39 -5.61
C VAL A 158 35.14 -14.56 -4.65
N SER A 159 36.04 -15.52 -4.77
CA SER A 159 36.04 -16.78 -4.00
C SER A 159 36.20 -16.61 -2.48
N THR A 160 36.49 -15.40 -1.98
CA THR A 160 36.67 -15.08 -0.56
C THR A 160 35.46 -14.40 0.09
N LEU A 161 34.45 -14.05 -0.68
CA LEU A 161 33.21 -13.49 -0.14
C LEU A 161 32.13 -14.59 -0.13
N PRO A 162 31.32 -14.69 0.95
CA PRO A 162 30.20 -15.60 0.95
C PRO A 162 29.21 -15.21 -0.14
N ASP A 163 28.54 -16.21 -0.73
CA ASP A 163 27.41 -15.98 -1.61
C ASP A 163 26.35 -15.20 -0.81
N LEU A 164 25.96 -14.05 -1.34
CA LEU A 164 24.84 -13.28 -0.79
C LEU A 164 23.56 -13.76 -1.45
N ASP A 165 22.56 -14.08 -0.67
CA ASP A 165 21.23 -14.33 -1.21
C ASP A 165 20.73 -13.04 -1.88
N LYS A 166 20.36 -13.13 -3.15
CA LYS A 166 19.71 -12.03 -3.85
C LYS A 166 18.38 -11.81 -3.15
N ASP A 167 18.20 -10.64 -2.57
CA ASP A 167 16.94 -10.26 -1.96
C ASP A 167 15.85 -10.30 -3.05
N ALA A 168 14.97 -11.29 -2.97
CA ALA A 168 13.84 -11.43 -3.90
C ALA A 168 12.79 -10.31 -3.70
N THR A 169 12.95 -9.50 -2.65
CA THR A 169 12.13 -8.33 -2.32
C THR A 169 12.84 -7.04 -2.75
N ASP A 170 13.22 -6.91 -4.01
CA ASP A 170 13.77 -5.65 -4.51
C ASP A 170 12.81 -4.51 -4.20
N ARG A 171 13.28 -3.52 -3.42
CA ARG A 171 12.45 -2.40 -2.98
C ARG A 171 12.27 -1.43 -4.14
N ASN A 172 11.18 -1.54 -4.85
CA ASN A 172 10.81 -0.50 -5.81
C ASN A 172 10.39 0.78 -5.05
N ARG A 173 11.31 1.75 -4.97
CA ARG A 173 11.09 3.01 -4.26
C ARG A 173 10.03 3.91 -4.90
N THR A 174 9.64 3.62 -6.13
CA THR A 174 8.64 4.41 -6.87
C THR A 174 7.21 3.91 -6.67
N SER A 175 7.02 2.72 -6.07
CA SER A 175 5.69 2.15 -5.86
C SER A 175 4.96 2.83 -4.69
N PRO A 176 3.70 3.24 -4.87
CA PRO A 176 2.90 3.82 -3.79
C PRO A 176 2.45 2.81 -2.74
N PHE A 177 2.28 1.54 -3.12
CA PHE A 177 1.88 0.45 -2.22
C PHE A 177 2.70 -0.79 -2.52
N ALA A 178 3.70 -1.04 -1.68
CA ALA A 178 4.71 -2.08 -1.93
C ALA A 178 4.66 -3.18 -0.90
N PHE A 179 4.65 -4.44 -1.37
CA PHE A 179 4.87 -5.60 -0.52
C PHE A 179 6.37 -5.71 -0.16
N THR A 180 6.67 -5.84 1.12
CA THR A 180 8.04 -5.85 1.64
C THR A 180 8.35 -7.09 2.47
N GLY A 181 7.95 -8.25 1.95
CA GLY A 181 8.24 -9.56 2.50
C GLY A 181 7.18 -10.12 3.44
N ASN A 182 6.62 -9.34 4.34
CA ASN A 182 5.58 -9.76 5.29
C ASN A 182 4.60 -8.65 5.69
N LYS A 183 4.56 -7.57 4.92
CA LYS A 183 3.70 -6.40 5.11
C LYS A 183 3.66 -5.57 3.85
N PHE A 184 2.73 -4.64 3.77
CA PHE A 184 2.72 -3.58 2.76
C PHE A 184 3.22 -2.27 3.36
N GLU A 185 3.87 -1.46 2.53
CA GLU A 185 4.19 -0.06 2.82
C GLU A 185 3.36 0.85 1.93
N PHE A 186 2.51 1.68 2.53
CA PHE A 186 1.83 2.75 1.83
C PHE A 186 2.67 4.03 1.95
N ARG A 187 3.19 4.51 0.84
CA ARG A 187 4.26 5.53 0.79
C ARG A 187 3.79 6.92 0.39
N MET A 188 2.49 7.10 0.21
CA MET A 188 1.94 8.38 -0.26
C MET A 188 1.68 9.39 0.86
N VAL A 189 1.67 8.98 2.11
CA VAL A 189 1.28 9.84 3.23
C VAL A 189 2.25 11.01 3.38
N GLY A 190 1.73 12.22 3.45
CA GLY A 190 2.51 13.43 3.69
C GLY A 190 3.12 13.48 5.09
N SER A 191 4.23 14.19 5.24
CA SER A 191 4.92 14.30 6.54
C SER A 191 4.14 15.07 7.60
N ALA A 192 3.26 16.00 7.19
CA ALA A 192 2.37 16.74 8.08
C ALA A 192 1.09 15.96 8.43
N ASP A 193 0.74 14.95 7.62
CA ASP A 193 -0.53 14.23 7.72
C ASP A 193 -0.56 13.21 8.86
N SER A 194 -1.77 12.90 9.32
CA SER A 194 -2.03 11.76 10.18
C SER A 194 -2.08 10.47 9.35
N ILE A 195 -1.56 9.38 9.92
CA ILE A 195 -1.74 8.04 9.34
C ILE A 195 -3.12 7.45 9.61
N ALA A 196 -4.02 8.17 10.30
CA ALA A 196 -5.38 7.70 10.59
C ALA A 196 -6.20 7.48 9.32
N SER A 197 -6.19 8.46 8.39
CA SER A 197 -6.97 8.40 7.16
C SER A 197 -6.58 7.21 6.27
N PRO A 198 -5.30 7.00 5.91
CA PRO A 198 -4.93 5.83 5.13
C PRO A 198 -5.19 4.51 5.84
N ASN A 199 -4.98 4.41 7.17
CA ASN A 199 -5.28 3.18 7.91
C ASN A 199 -6.79 2.89 7.94
N THR A 200 -7.63 3.90 8.14
CA THR A 200 -9.09 3.75 8.09
C THR A 200 -9.53 3.25 6.73
N THR A 201 -9.01 3.86 5.66
CA THR A 201 -9.34 3.46 4.29
C THR A 201 -8.86 2.04 3.98
N LEU A 202 -7.59 1.72 4.25
CA LEU A 202 -7.05 0.37 4.02
C LEU A 202 -7.83 -0.70 4.79
N ASN A 203 -8.12 -0.46 6.07
CA ASN A 203 -8.90 -1.40 6.87
C ASN A 203 -10.32 -1.59 6.32
N ALA A 204 -10.99 -0.51 5.90
CA ALA A 204 -12.35 -0.58 5.38
C ALA A 204 -12.43 -1.33 4.05
N ILE A 205 -11.58 -0.99 3.07
CA ILE A 205 -11.60 -1.62 1.74
C ILE A 205 -11.20 -3.09 1.80
N VAL A 206 -10.24 -3.45 2.65
CA VAL A 206 -9.83 -4.85 2.82
C VAL A 206 -10.87 -5.64 3.58
N ALA A 207 -11.52 -5.05 4.61
CA ALA A 207 -12.64 -5.68 5.30
C ALA A 207 -13.80 -5.95 4.36
N GLU A 208 -14.12 -5.05 3.42
CA GLU A 208 -15.15 -5.28 2.40
C GLU A 208 -14.82 -6.49 1.53
N ALA A 209 -13.58 -6.58 1.03
CA ALA A 209 -13.14 -7.70 0.21
C ALA A 209 -13.18 -9.03 0.98
N PHE A 210 -12.82 -9.02 2.27
CA PHE A 210 -12.92 -10.22 3.12
C PHE A 210 -14.36 -10.63 3.39
N CYS A 211 -15.27 -9.68 3.65
CA CYS A 211 -16.70 -9.98 3.79
C CYS A 211 -17.25 -10.64 2.52
N GLU A 212 -16.93 -10.13 1.36
CA GLU A 212 -17.38 -10.73 0.09
C GLU A 212 -16.78 -12.12 -0.13
N ALA A 213 -15.50 -12.31 0.18
CA ALA A 213 -14.86 -13.62 0.10
C ALA A 213 -15.50 -14.62 1.07
N ALA A 214 -15.73 -14.22 2.30
CA ALA A 214 -16.42 -15.04 3.31
C ALA A 214 -17.83 -15.44 2.86
N ASP A 215 -18.62 -14.50 2.37
CA ASP A 215 -19.97 -14.75 1.85
C ASP A 215 -20.00 -15.78 0.70
N ILE A 216 -18.96 -15.86 -0.10
CA ILE A 216 -18.82 -16.83 -1.18
C ILE A 216 -18.41 -18.20 -0.61
N LEU A 217 -17.38 -18.21 0.24
CA LEU A 217 -16.80 -19.44 0.77
C LEU A 217 -17.70 -20.16 1.76
N GLU A 218 -18.47 -19.43 2.59
CA GLU A 218 -19.44 -20.02 3.52
C GLU A 218 -20.61 -20.73 2.82
N LYS A 219 -20.91 -20.37 1.58
CA LYS A 219 -21.99 -20.96 0.78
C LYS A 219 -21.53 -22.06 -0.15
N ALA A 220 -20.23 -22.34 -0.19
CA ALA A 220 -19.66 -23.32 -1.11
C ALA A 220 -19.90 -24.76 -0.65
N ASP A 221 -20.28 -25.62 -1.58
CA ASP A 221 -20.44 -27.06 -1.32
C ASP A 221 -19.07 -27.75 -1.11
N ASP A 222 -18.03 -27.27 -1.81
CA ASP A 222 -16.64 -27.71 -1.68
C ASP A 222 -15.75 -26.49 -1.43
N PHE A 223 -15.27 -26.39 -0.19
CA PHE A 223 -14.49 -25.26 0.26
C PHE A 223 -13.13 -25.14 -0.47
N ASP A 224 -12.44 -26.25 -0.68
CA ASP A 224 -11.10 -26.23 -1.29
C ASP A 224 -11.17 -25.78 -2.74
N ILE A 225 -12.15 -26.30 -3.50
CA ILE A 225 -12.38 -25.85 -4.88
C ILE A 225 -12.75 -24.37 -4.91
N ALA A 226 -13.68 -23.96 -4.04
CA ALA A 226 -14.16 -22.58 -4.00
C ALA A 226 -13.06 -21.56 -3.67
N VAL A 227 -12.13 -21.90 -2.75
CA VAL A 227 -10.98 -21.03 -2.43
C VAL A 227 -10.07 -20.85 -3.64
N HIS A 228 -9.71 -21.94 -4.34
CA HIS A 228 -8.89 -21.87 -5.55
C HIS A 228 -9.54 -21.04 -6.65
N ASP A 229 -10.83 -21.28 -6.91
CA ASP A 229 -11.59 -20.53 -7.92
C ASP A 229 -11.69 -19.04 -7.56
N LEU A 230 -11.88 -18.71 -6.27
CA LEU A 230 -11.96 -17.35 -5.80
C LEU A 230 -10.62 -16.62 -5.94
N ILE A 231 -9.51 -17.24 -5.55
CA ILE A 231 -8.16 -16.70 -5.72
C ILE A 231 -7.92 -16.41 -7.21
N LYS A 232 -8.14 -17.39 -8.07
CA LYS A 232 -7.97 -17.23 -9.52
C LYS A 232 -8.83 -16.11 -10.07
N LYS A 233 -10.10 -16.04 -9.68
CA LYS A 233 -11.04 -14.98 -10.09
C LYS A 233 -10.51 -13.61 -9.70
N TYR A 234 -10.20 -13.38 -8.42
CA TYR A 234 -9.77 -12.08 -7.93
C TYR A 234 -8.44 -11.64 -8.56
N LEU A 235 -7.47 -12.56 -8.69
CA LEU A 235 -6.21 -12.25 -9.34
C LEU A 235 -6.40 -11.91 -10.82
N THR A 236 -7.26 -12.65 -11.54
CA THR A 236 -7.55 -12.38 -12.96
C THR A 236 -8.20 -11.01 -13.16
N GLU A 237 -9.18 -10.67 -12.33
CA GLU A 237 -9.95 -9.41 -12.43
C GLU A 237 -9.13 -8.18 -12.01
N HIS A 238 -8.20 -8.33 -11.04
CA HIS A 238 -7.52 -7.22 -10.39
C HIS A 238 -6.00 -7.15 -10.60
N GLN A 239 -5.40 -8.05 -11.41
CA GLN A 239 -3.97 -7.99 -11.72
C GLN A 239 -3.52 -6.68 -12.39
N ARG A 240 -4.44 -5.91 -12.97
CA ARG A 240 -4.15 -4.64 -13.61
C ARG A 240 -3.49 -3.62 -12.68
N ILE A 241 -3.70 -3.75 -11.36
CA ILE A 241 -3.12 -2.87 -10.34
C ILE A 241 -1.65 -3.20 -10.05
N ILE A 242 -1.17 -4.40 -10.42
CA ILE A 242 0.20 -4.86 -10.16
C ILE A 242 1.16 -4.17 -11.13
N PHE A 243 2.19 -3.53 -10.56
CA PHE A 243 3.25 -2.91 -11.35
C PHE A 243 4.58 -2.94 -10.60
N ASN A 244 5.57 -3.62 -11.15
CA ASN A 244 6.90 -3.78 -10.57
C ASN A 244 7.96 -2.89 -11.24
N GLY A 245 7.57 -2.06 -12.22
CA GLY A 245 8.45 -1.18 -12.97
C GLY A 245 8.70 0.17 -12.33
N ASN A 246 9.34 1.07 -13.09
CA ASN A 246 9.62 2.44 -12.68
C ASN A 246 8.36 3.32 -12.75
N GLY A 247 7.78 3.67 -11.59
CA GLY A 247 6.58 4.49 -11.48
C GLY A 247 6.76 5.97 -11.91
N TYR A 248 8.00 6.43 -12.14
CA TYR A 248 8.26 7.81 -12.61
C TYR A 248 8.30 7.94 -14.12
N SER A 249 8.26 6.84 -14.86
CA SER A 249 8.35 6.88 -16.31
C SER A 249 7.05 7.35 -16.96
N GLU A 250 7.17 8.04 -18.10
CA GLU A 250 6.02 8.46 -18.91
C GLU A 250 5.28 7.24 -19.47
N GLU A 251 6.00 6.20 -19.81
CA GLU A 251 5.43 4.92 -20.27
C GLU A 251 4.51 4.30 -19.23
N TRP A 252 4.83 4.46 -17.93
CA TRP A 252 3.92 4.02 -16.87
C TRP A 252 2.62 4.81 -16.84
N VAL A 253 2.68 6.13 -17.02
CA VAL A 253 1.47 6.98 -17.06
C VAL A 253 0.54 6.54 -18.20
N GLU A 254 1.10 6.27 -19.38
CA GLU A 254 0.36 5.80 -20.54
C GLU A 254 -0.21 4.39 -20.30
N GLU A 255 0.58 3.49 -19.75
CA GLU A 255 0.17 2.13 -19.41
C GLU A 255 -0.93 2.10 -18.35
N ALA A 256 -0.81 2.90 -17.30
CA ALA A 256 -1.82 3.02 -16.25
C ALA A 256 -3.16 3.52 -16.81
N ALA A 257 -3.12 4.51 -17.71
CA ALA A 257 -4.31 5.00 -18.41
C ALA A 257 -4.94 3.89 -19.27
N ARG A 258 -4.14 3.10 -19.99
CA ARG A 258 -4.62 1.95 -20.78
C ARG A 258 -5.25 0.87 -19.91
N ARG A 259 -4.74 0.66 -18.69
CA ARG A 259 -5.31 -0.25 -17.70
C ARG A 259 -6.54 0.31 -17.00
N GLY A 260 -6.89 1.59 -17.23
CA GLY A 260 -8.01 2.27 -16.58
C GLY A 260 -7.74 2.60 -15.11
N LEU A 261 -6.47 2.75 -14.71
CA LEU A 261 -6.10 3.18 -13.36
C LEU A 261 -6.20 4.70 -13.23
N PRO A 262 -6.79 5.23 -12.13
CA PRO A 262 -6.92 6.67 -11.94
C PRO A 262 -5.56 7.32 -11.68
N ASN A 263 -5.36 8.52 -12.25
CA ASN A 263 -4.20 9.38 -12.00
C ASN A 263 -4.69 10.71 -11.43
N ILE A 264 -4.95 10.73 -10.12
CA ILE A 264 -5.53 11.86 -9.40
C ILE A 264 -4.40 12.73 -8.85
N LYS A 265 -4.12 13.85 -9.51
CA LYS A 265 -2.95 14.67 -9.22
C LYS A 265 -3.17 15.72 -8.13
N SER A 266 -4.40 16.15 -7.91
CA SER A 266 -4.71 17.20 -6.96
C SER A 266 -5.63 16.71 -5.83
N MET A 267 -5.49 17.36 -4.66
CA MET A 267 -6.38 17.17 -3.53
C MET A 267 -7.84 17.51 -3.89
N VAL A 268 -8.06 18.55 -4.68
CA VAL A 268 -9.41 18.98 -5.09
C VAL A 268 -10.11 17.90 -5.89
N GLU A 269 -9.41 17.28 -6.85
CA GLU A 269 -9.95 16.15 -7.63
C GLU A 269 -10.15 14.91 -6.74
N ALA A 270 -9.23 14.67 -5.80
CA ALA A 270 -9.31 13.53 -4.92
C ALA A 270 -10.46 13.61 -3.93
N SER A 271 -10.82 14.80 -3.43
CA SER A 271 -11.90 14.98 -2.45
C SER A 271 -13.27 14.52 -2.99
N GLU A 272 -13.52 14.68 -4.29
CA GLU A 272 -14.75 14.22 -4.95
C GLU A 272 -14.97 12.70 -4.78
N THR A 273 -13.92 11.93 -4.54
CA THR A 273 -14.02 10.48 -4.35
C THR A 273 -14.71 10.09 -3.04
N LEU A 274 -14.74 10.98 -2.05
CA LEU A 274 -15.38 10.73 -0.75
C LEU A 274 -16.88 10.53 -0.88
N THR A 275 -17.52 11.27 -1.77
CA THR A 275 -18.99 11.30 -1.95
C THR A 275 -19.48 10.43 -3.10
N THR A 276 -18.60 9.63 -3.71
CA THR A 276 -19.03 8.61 -4.66
C THR A 276 -19.91 7.56 -3.99
N GLU A 277 -20.85 7.01 -4.74
CA GLU A 277 -21.79 6.00 -4.21
C GLU A 277 -21.06 4.80 -3.58
N LYS A 278 -19.94 4.36 -4.18
CA LYS A 278 -19.15 3.24 -3.64
C LYS A 278 -18.49 3.60 -2.31
N SER A 279 -17.96 4.82 -2.16
CA SER A 279 -17.31 5.27 -0.92
C SER A 279 -18.32 5.45 0.21
N ILE A 280 -19.48 6.04 -0.09
CA ILE A 280 -20.58 6.17 0.88
C ILE A 280 -21.01 4.78 1.37
N LYS A 281 -21.30 3.85 0.45
CA LYS A 281 -21.70 2.48 0.81
C LYS A 281 -20.64 1.76 1.67
N LEU A 282 -19.37 1.92 1.32
CA LEU A 282 -18.26 1.33 2.07
C LEU A 282 -18.23 1.83 3.52
N PHE A 283 -18.23 3.14 3.71
CA PHE A 283 -18.10 3.71 5.04
C PHE A 283 -19.35 3.52 5.89
N GLU A 284 -20.55 3.60 5.30
CA GLU A 284 -21.81 3.32 6.00
C GLU A 284 -21.91 1.83 6.40
N LYS A 285 -21.47 0.90 5.53
CA LYS A 285 -21.45 -0.56 5.82
C LYS A 285 -20.71 -0.88 7.12
N PHE A 286 -19.62 -0.19 7.38
CA PHE A 286 -18.80 -0.41 8.56
C PHE A 286 -19.05 0.61 9.69
N GLY A 287 -20.03 1.52 9.52
CA GLY A 287 -20.36 2.53 10.51
C GLY A 287 -19.23 3.52 10.79
N ILE A 288 -18.39 3.80 9.79
CA ILE A 288 -17.23 4.68 9.91
C ILE A 288 -17.65 6.14 9.72
N PHE A 289 -18.33 6.44 8.62
CA PHE A 289 -18.88 7.75 8.29
C PHE A 289 -20.27 7.61 7.69
N THR A 290 -21.14 8.56 8.01
CA THR A 290 -22.40 8.79 7.32
C THR A 290 -22.19 9.59 6.04
N LYS A 291 -23.15 9.55 5.12
CA LYS A 291 -23.11 10.39 3.91
C LYS A 291 -22.90 11.87 4.23
N ALA A 292 -23.62 12.42 5.23
CA ALA A 292 -23.49 13.83 5.61
C ALA A 292 -22.09 14.20 6.15
N GLU A 293 -21.43 13.27 6.85
CA GLU A 293 -20.05 13.47 7.30
C GLU A 293 -19.06 13.43 6.14
N LEU A 294 -19.30 12.62 5.12
CA LEU A 294 -18.46 12.56 3.91
C LEU A 294 -18.64 13.84 3.07
N GLU A 295 -19.86 14.30 2.89
CA GLU A 295 -20.15 15.57 2.21
C GLU A 295 -19.48 16.76 2.89
N SER A 296 -19.54 16.81 4.23
CA SER A 296 -18.85 17.85 5.00
C SER A 296 -17.32 17.80 4.96
N ARG A 297 -16.75 16.64 4.60
CA ARG A 297 -15.28 16.49 4.44
C ARG A 297 -14.81 16.80 3.03
N GLU A 298 -15.70 16.70 2.05
CA GLU A 298 -15.43 17.11 0.67
C GLU A 298 -15.42 18.64 0.53
N GLU A 299 -16.36 19.38 1.21
CA GLU A 299 -16.42 20.84 1.25
C GLU A 299 -15.14 21.47 1.90
#